data_0aff056a207ca69890afa6d6a550c6dd
#
_entry.id   0aff056a207ca69890afa6d6a550c6dd
#
_cell.length_a   1.000
_cell.length_b   1.000
_cell.length_c   1.000
_cell.angle_alpha   90.00
_cell.angle_beta   90.00
_cell.angle_gamma   90.00
#
_symmetry.space_group_name_H-M   'P 1'
#
loop_
_entity.id
_entity.type
_entity.pdbx_description
1 polymer ?
#
loop_
_entity_poly.entity_id
_entity_poly.type
_entity_poly.pdbx_seq_one_letter_code
_entity_poly.pdbx_strand_id
1 'polypeptide(L)'
;MQRREVGKNMQAIKKKQADDEIRQAAEERRKAKEEDRIAKQRVLEQIAQDRAEKAQKFSREKTERDEKREEAKRQQLAEEAAKAEQLLRERRY
;
A
#
# COMPACT_ATOMS: atom_id res chain seq x y z
N MET A 1 42.51 46.26 -30.78
CA MET A 1 42.43 45.78 -29.39
C MET A 1 40.99 45.57 -28.92
N GLN A 2 40.09 46.52 -29.08
CA GLN A 2 38.71 46.42 -28.63
C GLN A 2 37.91 45.26 -29.24
N ARG A 3 38.14 44.94 -30.52
CA ARG A 3 37.43 43.84 -31.20
C ARG A 3 37.81 42.43 -30.66
N ARG A 4 39.06 42.22 -30.24
CA ARG A 4 39.51 40.96 -29.68
C ARG A 4 38.97 40.74 -28.26
N GLU A 5 38.90 41.82 -27.46
CA GLU A 5 38.37 41.75 -26.12
C GLU A 5 36.86 41.50 -26.13
N VAL A 6 36.12 42.17 -27.03
CA VAL A 6 34.69 41.93 -27.22
C VAL A 6 34.44 40.49 -27.70
N GLY A 7 35.22 39.98 -28.63
CA GLY A 7 35.11 38.58 -29.08
C GLY A 7 35.38 37.58 -27.98
N LYS A 8 36.41 37.79 -27.15
CA LYS A 8 36.73 36.93 -26.01
C LYS A 8 35.63 36.97 -24.96
N ASN A 9 35.09 38.17 -24.66
CA ASN A 9 34.00 38.31 -23.73
C ASN A 9 32.72 37.65 -24.22
N MET A 10 32.39 37.74 -25.49
CA MET A 10 31.25 37.06 -26.08
C MET A 10 31.41 35.55 -26.05
N GLN A 11 32.61 35.00 -26.30
CA GLN A 11 32.88 33.56 -26.18
C GLN A 11 32.75 33.09 -24.74
N ALA A 12 33.24 33.85 -23.77
CA ALA A 12 33.13 33.55 -22.35
C ALA A 12 31.66 33.53 -21.92
N ILE A 13 30.85 34.50 -22.37
CA ILE A 13 29.41 34.57 -22.07
C ILE A 13 28.67 33.36 -22.67
N LYS A 14 28.96 33.03 -23.93
CA LYS A 14 28.35 31.85 -24.57
C LYS A 14 28.69 30.56 -23.86
N LYS A 15 29.97 30.40 -23.46
CA LYS A 15 30.41 29.23 -22.70
C LYS A 15 29.70 29.13 -21.38
N LYS A 16 29.56 30.23 -20.65
CA LYS A 16 28.86 30.29 -19.37
C LYS A 16 27.37 29.93 -19.52
N GLN A 17 26.73 30.47 -20.57
CA GLN A 17 25.34 30.16 -20.87
C GLN A 17 25.16 28.68 -21.19
N ALA A 18 26.04 28.07 -21.99
CA ALA A 18 26.03 26.67 -22.34
C ALA A 18 26.25 25.79 -21.09
N ASP A 19 27.19 26.17 -20.23
CA ASP A 19 27.45 25.47 -18.97
C ASP A 19 26.24 25.55 -18.02
N ASP A 20 25.60 26.74 -17.94
CA ASP A 20 24.41 26.94 -17.13
C ASP A 20 23.20 26.11 -17.63
N GLU A 21 23.02 26.03 -18.96
CA GLU A 21 22.00 25.21 -19.59
C GLU A 21 22.20 23.71 -19.29
N ILE A 22 23.43 23.23 -19.40
CA ILE A 22 23.77 21.84 -19.07
C ILE A 22 23.47 21.56 -17.59
N ARG A 23 23.83 22.48 -16.71
CA ARG A 23 23.61 22.34 -15.28
C ARG A 23 22.13 22.32 -14.94
N GLN A 24 21.35 23.22 -15.52
CA GLN A 24 19.91 23.28 -15.36
C GLN A 24 19.23 22.00 -15.86
N ALA A 25 19.64 21.51 -17.05
CA ALA A 25 19.11 20.27 -17.59
C ALA A 25 19.44 19.07 -16.70
N ALA A 26 20.63 19.02 -16.12
CA ALA A 26 21.03 17.99 -15.18
C ALA A 26 20.22 18.05 -13.88
N GLU A 27 19.96 19.23 -13.36
CA GLU A 27 19.11 19.42 -12.18
C GLU A 27 17.66 19.02 -12.43
N GLU A 28 17.11 19.40 -13.57
CA GLU A 28 15.74 19.00 -13.97
C GLU A 28 15.59 17.50 -14.08
N ARG A 29 16.57 16.82 -14.68
CA ARG A 29 16.59 15.35 -14.75
C ARG A 29 16.67 14.71 -13.38
N ARG A 30 17.50 15.26 -12.50
CA ARG A 30 17.63 14.76 -11.13
C ARG A 30 16.32 14.90 -10.35
N LYS A 31 15.68 16.08 -10.47
CA LYS A 31 14.38 16.33 -9.84
C LYS A 31 13.30 15.39 -10.38
N ALA A 32 13.25 15.22 -11.70
CA ALA A 32 12.29 14.32 -12.34
C ALA A 32 12.48 12.87 -11.88
N LYS A 33 13.72 12.39 -11.78
CA LYS A 33 14.03 11.06 -11.25
C LYS A 33 13.61 10.91 -9.80
N GLU A 34 13.84 11.93 -8.99
CA GLU A 34 13.46 11.93 -7.57
C GLU A 34 11.95 11.93 -7.40
N GLU A 35 11.24 12.72 -8.18
CA GLU A 35 9.77 12.73 -8.19
C GLU A 35 9.20 11.38 -8.62
N ASP A 36 9.76 10.76 -9.65
CA ASP A 36 9.39 9.42 -10.08
C ASP A 36 9.63 8.37 -9.00
N ARG A 37 10.76 8.45 -8.33
CA ARG A 37 11.09 7.56 -7.22
C ARG A 37 10.08 7.67 -6.09
N ILE A 38 9.76 8.90 -5.70
CA ILE A 38 8.78 9.18 -4.65
C ILE A 38 7.39 8.69 -5.06
N ALA A 39 6.99 8.96 -6.30
CA ALA A 39 5.70 8.52 -6.82
C ALA A 39 5.57 7.00 -6.82
N LYS A 40 6.60 6.29 -7.27
CA LYS A 40 6.65 4.82 -7.24
C LYS A 40 6.59 4.27 -5.82
N GLN A 41 7.32 4.89 -4.91
CA GLN A 41 7.33 4.51 -3.50
C GLN A 41 5.96 4.66 -2.86
N ARG A 42 5.26 5.76 -3.13
CA ARG A 42 3.89 6.00 -2.66
C ARG A 42 2.91 4.95 -3.17
N VAL A 43 3.02 4.61 -4.45
CA VAL A 43 2.18 3.56 -5.05
C VAL A 43 2.43 2.22 -4.39
N LEU A 44 3.69 1.85 -4.17
CA LEU A 44 4.06 0.59 -3.49
C LEU A 44 3.56 0.56 -2.04
N GLU A 45 3.68 1.66 -1.33
CA GLU A 45 3.15 1.79 0.04
C GLU A 45 1.64 1.65 0.06
N GLN A 46 0.94 2.27 -0.88
CA GLN A 46 -0.51 2.16 -0.99
C GLN A 46 -0.95 0.72 -1.27
N ILE A 47 -0.26 0.04 -2.18
CA ILE A 47 -0.51 -1.38 -2.48
C ILE A 47 -0.29 -2.24 -1.24
N ALA A 48 0.78 -1.99 -0.49
CA ALA A 48 1.09 -2.71 0.74
C ALA A 48 0.01 -2.50 1.81
N GLN A 49 -0.46 -1.26 1.99
CA GLN A 49 -1.55 -0.94 2.90
C GLN A 49 -2.85 -1.62 2.51
N ASP A 50 -3.23 -1.57 1.24
CA ASP A 50 -4.44 -2.20 0.72
C ASP A 50 -4.41 -3.72 0.92
N ARG A 51 -3.26 -4.35 0.68
CA ARG A 51 -3.07 -5.79 0.94
C ARG A 51 -3.19 -6.13 2.42
N ALA A 52 -2.59 -5.32 3.28
CA ALA A 52 -2.68 -5.51 4.73
C ALA A 52 -4.12 -5.37 5.24
N GLU A 53 -4.85 -4.36 4.77
CA GLU A 53 -6.26 -4.16 5.11
C GLU A 53 -7.14 -5.32 4.66
N LYS A 54 -6.94 -5.78 3.42
CA LYS A 54 -7.67 -6.95 2.89
C LYS A 54 -7.37 -8.22 3.69
N ALA A 55 -6.11 -8.43 4.05
CA ALA A 55 -5.71 -9.59 4.86
C ALA A 55 -6.34 -9.54 6.25
N GLN A 56 -6.37 -8.38 6.90
CA GLN A 56 -7.02 -8.19 8.20
C GLN A 56 -8.54 -8.41 8.11
N LYS A 57 -9.17 -7.88 7.08
CA LYS A 57 -10.60 -8.05 6.84
C LYS A 57 -10.95 -9.53 6.63
N PHE A 58 -10.18 -10.21 5.80
CA PHE A 58 -10.35 -11.64 5.56
C PHE A 58 -10.18 -12.47 6.83
N SER A 59 -9.16 -12.16 7.62
CA SER A 59 -8.91 -12.84 8.90
C SER A 59 -10.06 -12.64 9.90
N ARG A 60 -10.58 -11.41 10.00
CA ARG A 60 -11.74 -11.11 10.85
C ARG A 60 -13.00 -11.84 10.41
N GLU A 61 -13.30 -11.82 9.13
CA GLU A 61 -14.46 -12.50 8.56
C GLU A 61 -14.38 -14.02 8.76
N LYS A 62 -13.19 -14.58 8.62
CA LYS A 62 -12.94 -16.00 8.88
C LYS A 62 -13.15 -16.36 10.33
N THR A 63 -12.63 -15.56 11.24
CA THR A 63 -12.80 -15.74 12.69
C THR A 63 -14.26 -15.67 13.07
N GLU A 64 -15.01 -14.69 12.59
CA GLU A 64 -16.45 -14.54 12.83
C GLU A 64 -17.24 -15.73 12.30
N ARG A 65 -16.92 -16.22 11.12
CA ARG A 65 -17.57 -17.42 10.55
C ARG A 65 -17.28 -18.66 11.36
N ASP A 66 -16.05 -18.84 11.80
CA ASP A 66 -15.66 -19.99 12.62
C ASP A 66 -16.34 -19.96 14.00
N GLU A 67 -16.42 -18.79 14.62
CA GLU A 67 -17.13 -18.59 15.88
C GLU A 67 -18.62 -18.89 15.73
N LYS A 68 -19.27 -18.41 14.69
CA LYS A 68 -20.68 -18.70 14.41
C LYS A 68 -20.93 -20.19 14.18
N ARG A 69 -20.03 -20.88 13.50
CA ARG A 69 -20.11 -22.33 13.29
C ARG A 69 -20.00 -23.10 14.60
N GLU A 70 -19.05 -22.72 15.44
CA GLU A 70 -18.86 -23.34 16.74
C GLU A 70 -20.07 -23.12 17.65
N GLU A 71 -20.60 -21.90 17.65
CA GLU A 71 -21.80 -21.59 18.42
C GLU A 71 -23.02 -22.35 17.92
N ALA A 72 -23.21 -22.46 16.62
CA ALA A 72 -24.28 -23.24 16.01
C ALA A 72 -24.16 -24.72 16.37
N LYS A 73 -22.95 -25.29 16.37
CA LYS A 73 -22.69 -26.67 16.80
C LYS A 73 -23.02 -26.87 18.30
N ARG A 74 -22.64 -25.94 19.16
CA ARG A 74 -22.95 -26.00 20.59
C ARG A 74 -24.48 -25.98 20.84
N GLN A 75 -25.16 -25.10 20.14
CA GLN A 75 -26.63 -25.02 20.23
C GLN A 75 -27.30 -26.30 19.74
N GLN A 76 -26.85 -26.85 18.64
CA GLN A 76 -27.35 -28.09 18.09
C GLN A 76 -27.13 -29.28 19.05
N LEU A 77 -25.93 -29.39 19.62
CA LEU A 77 -25.61 -30.41 20.61
C LEU A 77 -26.45 -30.24 21.90
N ALA A 78 -26.64 -29.00 22.33
CA ALA A 78 -27.49 -28.72 23.50
C ALA A 78 -28.97 -29.09 23.27
N GLU A 79 -29.49 -28.81 22.07
CA GLU A 79 -30.83 -29.19 21.66
C GLU A 79 -31.01 -30.72 21.61
N GLU A 80 -30.05 -31.40 21.01
CA GLU A 80 -30.04 -32.88 20.94
C GLU A 80 -29.97 -33.49 22.32
N ALA A 81 -29.12 -32.97 23.19
CA ALA A 81 -29.03 -33.43 24.59
C ALA A 81 -30.32 -33.21 25.36
N ALA A 82 -30.98 -32.03 25.21
CA ALA A 82 -32.25 -31.72 25.83
C ALA A 82 -33.37 -32.66 25.34
N LYS A 83 -33.43 -32.96 24.04
CA LYS A 83 -34.38 -33.89 23.46
C LYS A 83 -34.17 -35.30 23.97
N ALA A 84 -32.91 -35.75 24.03
CA ALA A 84 -32.56 -37.07 24.56
C ALA A 84 -32.96 -37.20 26.03
N GLU A 85 -32.70 -36.17 26.82
CA GLU A 85 -33.09 -36.13 28.23
C GLU A 85 -34.62 -36.18 28.42
N GLN A 86 -35.36 -35.44 27.61
CA GLN A 86 -36.81 -35.45 27.61
C GLN A 86 -37.38 -36.81 27.24
N LEU A 87 -36.86 -37.48 26.22
CA LEU A 87 -37.23 -38.83 25.83
C LEU A 87 -36.99 -39.85 26.95
N LEU A 88 -35.88 -39.70 27.67
CA LEU A 88 -35.59 -40.57 28.82
C LEU A 88 -36.57 -40.34 29.98
N ARG A 89 -37.02 -39.12 30.24
CA ARG A 89 -38.03 -38.79 31.21
C ARG A 89 -39.38 -39.37 30.84
N GLU A 90 -39.79 -39.31 29.58
CA GLU A 90 -41.03 -39.90 29.08
C GLU A 90 -41.06 -41.41 29.20
N ARG A 91 -39.90 -42.04 29.02
CA ARG A 91 -39.79 -43.52 29.19
C ARG A 91 -39.87 -44.01 30.63
N ARG A 92 -39.59 -43.14 31.59
CA ARG A 92 -39.66 -43.48 33.03
C ARG A 92 -41.10 -43.58 33.57
N TYR A 93 -41.99 -42.95 32.84
CA TYR A 93 -43.40 -43.01 33.15
C TYR A 93 -44.12 -44.01 32.24
#